data_f68fe22737687d661ef1cf0abfb2896f
#
_entry.id   f68fe22737687d661ef1cf0abfb2896f
#
_cell.length_a   1.000
_cell.length_b   1.000
_cell.length_c   1.000
_cell.angle_alpha   90.00
_cell.angle_beta   90.00
_cell.angle_gamma   90.00
#
_symmetry.space_group_name_H-M   'P 1'
#
loop_
_entity.id
_entity.type
_entity.pdbx_description
1 polymer ?
#
loop_
_entity_poly.entity_id
_entity_poly.type
_entity_poly.pdbx_seq_one_letter_code
_entity_poly.pdbx_strand_id
1 'polypeptide(L)'
;LGSGFDALGIALNLYNQVWMEESDSIDISCKDDVDVPKDETNLIFWAAKQLYEECGHKLPGLKIVQLNNIPMARGLGSSSACIVAGLSGANRLLGSPMNQMELVSLATKIEGHPDNVAPAIEGGLVASAIEAGKVYSVSVPVCDKIRFVLFIPPFELKTEKARSVLPDTYSRQDAIYNLSRSALMTASLFSGNLENLRVAVED
;
A
#
# COMPACT_ATOMS: atom_id res chain seq x y z
N LEU A 1 -1.33 10.06 -5.20
CA LEU A 1 -0.51 11.21 -5.61
C LEU A 1 -1.28 12.09 -6.60
N GLY A 2 -2.24 12.92 -6.09
CA GLY A 2 -2.99 13.85 -6.93
C GLY A 2 -3.64 13.16 -8.13
N SER A 3 -3.46 13.69 -9.32
CA SER A 3 -3.97 13.15 -10.59
C SER A 3 -3.54 11.70 -10.90
N GLY A 4 -2.59 11.15 -10.14
CA GLY A 4 -2.18 9.74 -10.19
C GLY A 4 -2.92 8.83 -9.20
N PHE A 5 -4.11 9.23 -8.75
CA PHE A 5 -4.96 8.46 -7.84
C PHE A 5 -5.15 7.02 -8.35
N ASP A 6 -5.02 6.04 -7.45
CA ASP A 6 -5.06 4.59 -7.71
C ASP A 6 -4.01 4.04 -8.70
N ALA A 7 -3.13 4.89 -9.25
CA ALA A 7 -2.13 4.49 -10.24
C ALA A 7 -0.68 4.78 -9.79
N LEU A 8 -0.46 5.87 -9.05
CA LEU A 8 0.88 6.29 -8.63
C LEU A 8 1.02 6.22 -7.11
N GLY A 9 2.04 5.52 -6.65
CA GLY A 9 2.39 5.40 -5.24
C GLY A 9 3.87 5.65 -4.97
N ILE A 10 4.19 5.94 -3.73
CA ILE A 10 5.56 6.17 -3.28
C ILE A 10 5.81 5.51 -1.94
N ALA A 11 6.91 4.80 -1.82
CA ALA A 11 7.39 4.28 -0.55
C ALA A 11 8.09 5.39 0.25
N LEU A 12 7.65 5.57 1.49
CA LEU A 12 8.26 6.49 2.43
C LEU A 12 9.24 5.75 3.35
N ASN A 13 10.22 6.47 3.89
CA ASN A 13 11.12 5.94 4.91
C ASN A 13 10.44 5.93 6.29
N LEU A 14 9.29 5.27 6.36
CA LEU A 14 8.46 5.12 7.56
C LEU A 14 7.93 3.69 7.59
N TYR A 15 8.30 2.91 8.61
CA TYR A 15 8.08 1.47 8.63
C TYR A 15 7.39 1.01 9.89
N ASN A 16 6.38 0.15 9.74
CA ASN A 16 5.98 -0.77 10.80
C ASN A 16 6.96 -1.94 10.87
N GLN A 17 7.06 -2.57 12.03
CA GLN A 17 7.85 -3.79 12.20
C GLN A 17 6.95 -4.91 12.70
N VAL A 18 7.07 -6.09 12.09
CA VAL A 18 6.27 -7.25 12.44
C VAL A 18 7.16 -8.47 12.57
N TRP A 19 7.04 -9.17 13.69
CA TRP A 19 7.62 -10.48 13.92
C TRP A 19 6.49 -11.50 13.89
N MET A 20 6.68 -12.58 13.17
CA MET A 20 5.65 -13.58 12.91
C MET A 20 6.25 -14.98 13.00
N GLU A 21 5.56 -15.88 13.72
CA GLU A 21 5.86 -17.30 13.76
C GLU A 21 4.56 -18.11 13.76
N GLU A 22 4.61 -19.35 13.23
CA GLU A 22 3.47 -20.26 13.31
C GLU A 22 3.22 -20.69 14.77
N SER A 23 1.97 -20.88 15.11
CA SER A 23 1.50 -21.26 16.46
C SER A 23 0.23 -22.10 16.35
N ASP A 24 -0.10 -22.82 17.42
CA ASP A 24 -1.37 -23.57 17.50
C ASP A 24 -2.58 -22.65 17.78
N SER A 25 -2.35 -21.40 18.12
CA SER A 25 -3.39 -20.42 18.45
C SER A 25 -3.03 -19.02 17.93
N ILE A 26 -3.99 -18.11 18.00
CA ILE A 26 -3.77 -16.68 17.69
C ILE A 26 -3.21 -16.02 18.96
N ASP A 27 -1.98 -15.48 18.86
CA ASP A 27 -1.34 -14.68 19.90
C ASP A 27 -0.80 -13.38 19.29
N ILE A 28 -1.48 -12.25 19.53
CA ILE A 28 -1.15 -10.96 18.94
C ILE A 28 -0.85 -9.94 20.03
N SER A 29 0.32 -9.33 19.93
CA SER A 29 0.78 -8.28 20.85
C SER A 29 1.43 -7.12 20.12
N CYS A 30 1.47 -5.95 20.80
CA CYS A 30 2.16 -4.76 20.32
C CYS A 30 3.33 -4.41 21.24
N LYS A 31 4.38 -3.82 20.66
CA LYS A 31 5.49 -3.21 21.41
C LYS A 31 5.27 -1.73 21.71
N ASP A 32 4.19 -1.19 21.22
CA ASP A 32 3.72 0.19 21.42
C ASP A 32 2.34 0.17 22.12
N ASP A 33 1.81 1.37 22.41
CA ASP A 33 0.52 1.55 23.07
C ASP A 33 -0.67 1.56 22.08
N VAL A 34 -0.45 1.16 20.82
CA VAL A 34 -1.52 1.11 19.81
C VAL A 34 -2.43 -0.07 20.11
N ASP A 35 -3.72 0.22 20.28
CA ASP A 35 -4.73 -0.83 20.43
C ASP A 35 -5.10 -1.42 19.07
N VAL A 36 -4.87 -2.72 18.93
CA VAL A 36 -5.16 -3.49 17.71
C VAL A 36 -6.00 -4.72 18.06
N PRO A 37 -6.83 -5.21 17.14
CA PRO A 37 -7.52 -6.49 17.31
C PRO A 37 -6.54 -7.63 17.63
N LYS A 38 -6.88 -8.47 18.60
CA LYS A 38 -6.06 -9.63 19.04
C LYS A 38 -6.65 -10.96 18.60
N ASP A 39 -7.49 -10.94 17.59
CA ASP A 39 -8.20 -12.08 17.03
C ASP A 39 -8.07 -12.12 15.50
N GLU A 40 -8.89 -12.92 14.83
CA GLU A 40 -8.90 -13.09 13.38
C GLU A 40 -9.20 -11.79 12.59
N THR A 41 -9.70 -10.74 13.24
CA THR A 41 -9.97 -9.45 12.64
C THR A 41 -8.72 -8.56 12.53
N ASN A 42 -7.61 -8.97 13.15
CA ASN A 42 -6.34 -8.29 12.97
C ASN A 42 -5.91 -8.38 11.50
N LEU A 43 -5.63 -7.23 10.89
CA LEU A 43 -5.39 -7.13 9.45
C LEU A 43 -4.15 -7.89 8.98
N ILE A 44 -3.10 -7.97 9.83
CA ILE A 44 -1.89 -8.74 9.54
C ILE A 44 -2.22 -10.24 9.53
N PHE A 45 -2.94 -10.72 10.56
CA PHE A 45 -3.38 -12.10 10.65
C PHE A 45 -4.31 -12.48 9.49
N TRP A 46 -5.29 -11.63 9.21
CA TRP A 46 -6.25 -11.85 8.13
C TRP A 46 -5.55 -11.92 6.76
N ALA A 47 -4.61 -11.01 6.47
CA ALA A 47 -3.84 -11.04 5.22
C ALA A 47 -2.96 -12.29 5.13
N ALA A 48 -2.31 -12.71 6.21
CA ALA A 48 -1.55 -13.95 6.27
C ALA A 48 -2.44 -15.16 5.94
N LYS A 49 -3.65 -15.22 6.52
CA LYS A 49 -4.65 -16.26 6.24
C LYS A 49 -5.03 -16.32 4.76
N GLN A 50 -5.23 -15.15 4.11
CA GLN A 50 -5.54 -15.10 2.69
C GLN A 50 -4.43 -15.72 1.82
N LEU A 51 -3.15 -15.51 2.18
CA LEU A 51 -2.03 -16.10 1.44
C LEU A 51 -1.98 -17.62 1.63
N TYR A 52 -2.15 -18.11 2.86
CA TYR A 52 -2.22 -19.56 3.13
C TYR A 52 -3.32 -20.21 2.30
N GLU A 53 -4.52 -19.63 2.27
CA GLU A 53 -5.66 -20.12 1.49
C GLU A 53 -5.38 -20.10 -0.02
N GLU A 54 -4.78 -19.02 -0.55
CA GLU A 54 -4.41 -18.91 -1.98
C GLU A 54 -3.38 -19.98 -2.38
N CYS A 55 -2.50 -20.37 -1.45
CA CYS A 55 -1.51 -21.45 -1.64
C CYS A 55 -2.06 -22.85 -1.33
N GLY A 56 -3.36 -22.98 -1.02
CA GLY A 56 -3.99 -24.27 -0.70
C GLY A 56 -3.61 -24.83 0.69
N HIS A 57 -3.12 -24.00 1.58
CA HIS A 57 -2.76 -24.35 2.94
C HIS A 57 -3.78 -23.80 3.96
N LYS A 58 -3.90 -24.51 5.07
CA LYS A 58 -4.66 -24.02 6.23
C LYS A 58 -3.69 -23.38 7.21
N LEU A 59 -3.97 -22.13 7.60
CA LEU A 59 -3.21 -21.47 8.65
C LEU A 59 -3.55 -22.09 10.02
N PRO A 60 -2.58 -22.65 10.76
CA PRO A 60 -2.86 -23.26 12.07
C PRO A 60 -3.16 -22.19 13.13
N GLY A 61 -2.41 -21.15 13.16
CA GLY A 61 -2.44 -20.00 14.03
C GLY A 61 -1.15 -19.21 13.85
N LEU A 62 -1.08 -18.02 14.41
CA LEU A 62 0.12 -17.19 14.37
C LEU A 62 0.36 -16.49 15.70
N LYS A 63 1.62 -16.43 16.09
CA LYS A 63 2.09 -15.45 17.04
C LYS A 63 2.63 -14.24 16.27
N ILE A 64 2.05 -13.09 16.54
CA ILE A 64 2.38 -11.82 15.88
C ILE A 64 2.78 -10.81 16.96
N VAL A 65 3.94 -10.21 16.79
CA VAL A 65 4.36 -9.04 17.55
C VAL A 65 4.53 -7.88 16.58
N GLN A 66 3.87 -6.76 16.83
CA GLN A 66 3.92 -5.61 15.93
C GLN A 66 4.37 -4.34 16.66
N LEU A 67 5.04 -3.45 15.91
CA LEU A 67 5.40 -2.09 16.28
C LEU A 67 4.91 -1.16 15.17
N ASN A 68 3.98 -0.26 15.52
CA ASN A 68 3.22 0.55 14.56
C ASN A 68 3.73 1.99 14.55
N ASN A 69 4.69 2.28 13.68
CA ASN A 69 5.22 3.64 13.53
C ASN A 69 4.46 4.48 12.49
N ILE A 70 3.66 3.83 11.63
CA ILE A 70 2.85 4.53 10.62
C ILE A 70 1.53 4.95 11.26
N PRO A 71 1.22 6.26 11.35
CA PRO A 71 -0.02 6.74 11.92
C PRO A 71 -1.25 6.16 11.21
N MET A 72 -2.18 5.57 11.98
CA MET A 72 -3.39 4.99 11.44
C MET A 72 -4.38 6.06 10.96
N ALA A 73 -5.14 5.77 9.90
CA ALA A 73 -6.19 6.62 9.34
C ALA A 73 -5.71 8.07 9.03
N ARG A 74 -4.50 8.23 8.53
CA ARG A 74 -3.89 9.53 8.17
C ARG A 74 -3.43 9.60 6.71
N GLY A 75 -3.91 8.68 5.85
CA GLY A 75 -3.54 8.66 4.44
C GLY A 75 -2.10 8.23 4.15
N LEU A 76 -1.42 7.59 5.11
CA LEU A 76 -0.03 7.15 4.99
C LEU A 76 0.12 5.65 4.69
N GLY A 77 -0.95 4.96 4.31
CA GLY A 77 -0.90 3.56 3.93
C GLY A 77 -0.68 2.57 5.08
N SER A 78 -1.09 2.91 6.33
CA SER A 78 -0.95 2.01 7.48
C SER A 78 -1.67 0.68 7.27
N SER A 79 -2.89 0.68 6.70
CA SER A 79 -3.64 -0.53 6.34
C SER A 79 -2.86 -1.38 5.34
N SER A 80 -2.42 -0.77 4.25
CA SER A 80 -1.63 -1.44 3.20
C SER A 80 -0.32 -2.02 3.75
N ALA A 81 0.35 -1.31 4.66
CA ALA A 81 1.55 -1.82 5.33
C ALA A 81 1.25 -3.08 6.18
N CYS A 82 0.10 -3.14 6.86
CA CYS A 82 -0.33 -4.32 7.60
C CYS A 82 -0.64 -5.50 6.66
N ILE A 83 -1.35 -5.25 5.56
CA ILE A 83 -1.63 -6.26 4.53
C ILE A 83 -0.31 -6.83 3.98
N VAL A 84 0.59 -5.96 3.57
CA VAL A 84 1.90 -6.36 3.02
C VAL A 84 2.73 -7.13 4.04
N ALA A 85 2.72 -6.71 5.31
CA ALA A 85 3.42 -7.43 6.37
C ALA A 85 2.85 -8.85 6.59
N GLY A 86 1.51 -8.98 6.59
CA GLY A 86 0.83 -10.27 6.71
C GLY A 86 1.18 -11.21 5.55
N LEU A 87 1.04 -10.72 4.32
CA LEU A 87 1.35 -11.50 3.11
C LEU A 87 2.84 -11.87 3.04
N SER A 88 3.74 -10.93 3.25
CA SER A 88 5.18 -11.17 3.16
C SER A 88 5.66 -12.13 4.25
N GLY A 89 5.14 -11.99 5.48
CA GLY A 89 5.43 -12.90 6.58
C GLY A 89 4.94 -14.32 6.29
N ALA A 90 3.68 -14.47 5.88
CA ALA A 90 3.09 -15.76 5.52
C ALA A 90 3.82 -16.42 4.34
N ASN A 91 4.15 -15.63 3.30
CA ASN A 91 4.91 -16.14 2.16
C ASN A 91 6.27 -16.71 2.60
N ARG A 92 6.93 -16.04 3.54
CA ARG A 92 8.21 -16.50 4.09
C ARG A 92 8.07 -17.77 4.90
N LEU A 93 7.03 -17.88 5.74
CA LEU A 93 6.75 -19.07 6.53
C LEU A 93 6.47 -20.29 5.65
N LEU A 94 5.79 -20.12 4.53
CA LEU A 94 5.53 -21.18 3.54
C LEU A 94 6.72 -21.48 2.61
N GLY A 95 7.91 -20.90 2.83
CA GLY A 95 9.08 -21.09 1.97
C GLY A 95 9.08 -20.28 0.68
N SER A 96 8.33 -19.16 0.66
CA SER A 96 8.25 -18.19 -0.45
C SER A 96 7.66 -18.76 -1.76
N PRO A 97 6.47 -19.36 -1.73
CA PRO A 97 5.82 -19.90 -2.93
C PRO A 97 5.42 -18.84 -3.94
N MET A 98 5.18 -17.59 -3.49
CA MET A 98 4.81 -16.46 -4.36
C MET A 98 6.01 -15.55 -4.64
N ASN A 99 6.16 -15.14 -5.89
CA ASN A 99 7.09 -14.08 -6.28
C ASN A 99 6.52 -12.68 -5.96
N GLN A 100 7.33 -11.65 -6.16
CA GLN A 100 6.98 -10.27 -5.82
C GLN A 100 5.73 -9.77 -6.56
N MET A 101 5.58 -10.07 -7.86
CA MET A 101 4.43 -9.64 -8.66
C MET A 101 3.13 -10.34 -8.23
N GLU A 102 3.21 -11.59 -7.84
CA GLU A 102 2.09 -12.36 -7.29
C GLU A 102 1.65 -11.77 -5.95
N LEU A 103 2.60 -11.41 -5.08
CA LEU A 103 2.31 -10.72 -3.81
C LEU A 103 1.66 -9.36 -4.04
N VAL A 104 2.14 -8.55 -5.00
CA VAL A 104 1.53 -7.27 -5.36
C VAL A 104 0.09 -7.47 -5.85
N SER A 105 -0.14 -8.48 -6.69
CA SER A 105 -1.48 -8.78 -7.22
C SER A 105 -2.44 -9.23 -6.11
N LEU A 106 -1.98 -10.10 -5.20
CA LEU A 106 -2.79 -10.54 -4.07
C LEU A 106 -3.06 -9.39 -3.08
N ALA A 107 -2.04 -8.58 -2.76
CA ALA A 107 -2.20 -7.41 -1.92
C ALA A 107 -3.20 -6.40 -2.52
N THR A 108 -3.14 -6.18 -3.84
CA THR A 108 -4.07 -5.31 -4.56
C THR A 108 -5.49 -5.86 -4.57
N LYS A 109 -5.66 -7.17 -4.74
CA LYS A 109 -6.98 -7.84 -4.64
C LYS A 109 -7.62 -7.61 -3.27
N ILE A 110 -6.82 -7.59 -2.21
CA ILE A 110 -7.24 -7.37 -0.82
C ILE A 110 -7.56 -5.88 -0.55
N GLU A 111 -6.67 -4.97 -0.94
CA GLU A 111 -6.79 -3.53 -0.68
C GLU A 111 -7.79 -2.85 -1.63
N GLY A 112 -7.95 -3.39 -2.84
CA GLY A 112 -8.79 -2.82 -3.90
C GLY A 112 -8.06 -1.90 -4.88
N HIS A 113 -6.86 -1.45 -4.56
CA HIS A 113 -6.03 -0.57 -5.41
C HIS A 113 -4.52 -0.78 -5.14
N PRO A 114 -3.65 -0.57 -6.17
CA PRO A 114 -2.22 -0.90 -6.07
C PRO A 114 -1.35 0.21 -5.48
N ASP A 115 -1.81 1.45 -5.47
CA ASP A 115 -0.99 2.66 -5.25
C ASP A 115 -0.31 2.76 -3.88
N ASN A 116 -0.76 1.99 -2.89
CA ASN A 116 -0.12 1.87 -1.58
C ASN A 116 0.61 0.53 -1.41
N VAL A 117 -0.01 -0.59 -1.82
CA VAL A 117 0.57 -1.92 -1.63
C VAL A 117 1.75 -2.20 -2.56
N ALA A 118 1.69 -1.72 -3.82
CA ALA A 118 2.80 -1.89 -4.75
C ALA A 118 4.08 -1.19 -4.26
N PRO A 119 4.09 0.11 -3.91
CA PRO A 119 5.30 0.73 -3.37
C PRO A 119 5.72 0.16 -2.01
N ALA A 120 4.81 -0.35 -1.19
CA ALA A 120 5.18 -1.00 0.06
C ALA A 120 5.96 -2.32 -0.16
N ILE A 121 5.71 -3.03 -1.26
CA ILE A 121 6.41 -4.26 -1.63
C ILE A 121 7.66 -3.97 -2.48
N GLU A 122 7.55 -3.08 -3.47
CA GLU A 122 8.61 -2.84 -4.47
C GLU A 122 9.61 -1.75 -4.06
N GLY A 123 9.17 -0.84 -3.19
CA GLY A 123 9.93 0.36 -2.87
C GLY A 123 9.84 1.44 -3.95
N GLY A 124 10.44 2.61 -3.68
CA GLY A 124 10.56 3.69 -4.66
C GLY A 124 9.25 4.39 -5.03
N LEU A 125 9.24 4.94 -6.23
CA LEU A 125 8.06 5.51 -6.89
C LEU A 125 7.51 4.47 -7.86
N VAL A 126 6.25 4.10 -7.72
CA VAL A 126 5.63 3.03 -8.50
C VAL A 126 4.47 3.57 -9.32
N ALA A 127 4.47 3.24 -10.60
CA ALA A 127 3.31 3.41 -11.48
C ALA A 127 2.71 2.03 -11.75
N SER A 128 1.40 1.89 -11.57
CA SER A 128 0.70 0.61 -11.66
C SER A 128 -0.55 0.71 -12.52
N ALA A 129 -0.90 -0.41 -13.15
CA ALA A 129 -2.17 -0.62 -13.83
C ALA A 129 -2.69 -2.03 -13.51
N ILE A 130 -4.02 -2.19 -13.55
CA ILE A 130 -4.67 -3.49 -13.33
C ILE A 130 -5.30 -3.93 -14.64
N GLU A 131 -5.03 -5.16 -15.06
CA GLU A 131 -5.64 -5.79 -16.22
C GLU A 131 -6.03 -7.23 -15.87
N ALA A 132 -7.28 -7.58 -15.99
CA ALA A 132 -7.83 -8.90 -15.69
C ALA A 132 -7.42 -9.47 -14.30
N GLY A 133 -7.38 -8.60 -13.27
CA GLY A 133 -7.01 -8.96 -11.90
C GLY A 133 -5.50 -9.10 -11.66
N LYS A 134 -4.68 -8.90 -12.67
CA LYS A 134 -3.22 -8.86 -12.57
C LYS A 134 -2.73 -7.41 -12.51
N VAL A 135 -1.76 -7.15 -11.65
CA VAL A 135 -1.11 -5.83 -11.54
C VAL A 135 0.13 -5.81 -12.42
N TYR A 136 0.26 -4.74 -13.17
CA TYR A 136 1.47 -4.38 -13.92
C TYR A 136 2.04 -3.13 -13.28
N SER A 137 3.28 -3.17 -12.85
CA SER A 137 3.93 -2.06 -12.15
C SER A 137 5.33 -1.81 -12.67
N VAL A 138 5.76 -0.57 -12.55
CA VAL A 138 7.14 -0.14 -12.78
C VAL A 138 7.57 0.69 -11.58
N SER A 139 8.61 0.23 -10.89
CA SER A 139 9.25 0.94 -9.78
C SER A 139 10.54 1.60 -10.21
N VAL A 140 10.76 2.83 -9.73
CA VAL A 140 12.02 3.57 -9.91
C VAL A 140 12.46 4.19 -8.59
N PRO A 141 13.77 4.35 -8.36
CA PRO A 141 14.27 5.11 -7.21
C PRO A 141 13.75 6.55 -7.24
N VAL A 142 13.39 7.07 -6.07
CA VAL A 142 13.05 8.49 -5.95
C VAL A 142 14.30 9.34 -6.13
N CYS A 143 14.19 10.42 -6.91
CA CYS A 143 15.28 11.35 -7.13
C CYS A 143 15.74 12.00 -5.82
N ASP A 144 17.04 12.00 -5.55
CA ASP A 144 17.64 12.55 -4.32
C ASP A 144 17.41 14.06 -4.12
N LYS A 145 17.01 14.77 -5.17
CA LYS A 145 16.69 16.21 -5.12
C LYS A 145 15.31 16.49 -4.51
N ILE A 146 14.46 15.46 -4.33
CA ILE A 146 13.11 15.62 -3.80
C ILE A 146 13.13 15.37 -2.29
N ARG A 147 12.36 16.19 -1.57
CA ARG A 147 12.04 15.99 -0.15
C ARG A 147 10.53 16.07 -0.01
N PHE A 148 9.96 15.09 0.67
CA PHE A 148 8.55 15.06 1.00
C PHE A 148 8.35 15.60 2.41
N VAL A 149 7.43 16.55 2.56
CA VAL A 149 7.01 17.08 3.85
C VAL A 149 5.56 16.66 4.06
N LEU A 150 5.29 15.96 5.16
CA LEU A 150 3.97 15.45 5.50
C LEU A 150 3.33 16.36 6.54
N PHE A 151 2.13 16.84 6.25
CA PHE A 151 1.28 17.52 7.21
C PHE A 151 0.20 16.55 7.67
N ILE A 152 0.32 16.07 8.91
CA ILE A 152 -0.60 15.09 9.48
C ILE A 152 -1.61 15.83 10.37
N PRO A 153 -2.88 15.93 9.93
CA PRO A 153 -3.90 16.61 10.72
C PRO A 153 -4.23 15.83 12.01
N PRO A 154 -4.74 16.50 13.06
CA PRO A 154 -5.08 15.86 14.33
C PRO A 154 -6.38 15.02 14.28
N PHE A 155 -7.07 15.00 13.14
CA PHE A 155 -8.31 14.24 12.93
C PHE A 155 -8.08 13.04 11.98
N GLU A 156 -8.93 12.03 12.13
CA GLU A 156 -8.91 10.86 11.25
C GLU A 156 -9.73 11.09 9.99
N LEU A 157 -9.19 10.64 8.85
CA LEU A 157 -9.90 10.58 7.59
C LEU A 157 -9.80 9.16 7.03
N LYS A 158 -10.88 8.40 7.17
CA LYS A 158 -10.98 7.05 6.59
C LYS A 158 -11.02 7.13 5.07
N THR A 159 -10.32 6.22 4.40
CA THR A 159 -10.25 6.14 2.92
C THR A 159 -11.63 6.06 2.27
N GLU A 160 -12.54 5.27 2.85
CA GLU A 160 -13.92 5.14 2.38
C GLU A 160 -14.64 6.51 2.34
N LYS A 161 -14.50 7.32 3.39
CA LYS A 161 -15.09 8.66 3.43
C LYS A 161 -14.43 9.62 2.42
N ALA A 162 -13.11 9.51 2.24
CA ALA A 162 -12.42 10.32 1.23
C ALA A 162 -12.89 9.95 -0.19
N ARG A 163 -13.09 8.67 -0.47
CA ARG A 163 -13.59 8.19 -1.76
C ARG A 163 -15.05 8.53 -2.02
N SER A 164 -15.90 8.58 -1.00
CA SER A 164 -17.34 8.83 -1.14
C SER A 164 -17.69 10.24 -1.67
N VAL A 165 -16.74 11.16 -1.72
CA VAL A 165 -16.93 12.51 -2.28
C VAL A 165 -16.50 12.62 -3.74
N LEU A 166 -15.87 11.58 -4.29
CA LEU A 166 -15.48 11.55 -5.70
C LEU A 166 -16.72 11.28 -6.57
N PRO A 167 -16.86 11.96 -7.71
CA PRO A 167 -17.95 11.70 -8.64
C PRO A 167 -17.76 10.38 -9.39
N ASP A 168 -18.86 9.70 -9.72
CA ASP A 168 -18.81 8.45 -10.51
C ASP A 168 -18.44 8.67 -11.97
N THR A 169 -18.59 9.90 -12.49
CA THR A 169 -18.31 10.24 -13.88
C THR A 169 -17.59 11.57 -13.98
N TYR A 170 -16.72 11.69 -14.98
CA TYR A 170 -15.96 12.89 -15.24
C TYR A 170 -16.26 13.43 -16.64
N SER A 171 -16.17 14.74 -16.83
CA SER A 171 -16.21 15.33 -18.16
C SER A 171 -14.97 14.90 -18.97
N ARG A 172 -15.09 14.92 -20.32
CA ARG A 172 -13.93 14.67 -21.18
C ARG A 172 -12.78 15.64 -20.87
N GLN A 173 -13.10 16.89 -20.52
CA GLN A 173 -12.10 17.91 -20.21
C GLN A 173 -11.35 17.55 -18.92
N ASP A 174 -12.05 17.17 -17.86
CA ASP A 174 -11.44 16.79 -16.57
C ASP A 174 -10.58 15.52 -16.72
N ALA A 175 -11.08 14.53 -17.48
CA ALA A 175 -10.32 13.32 -17.76
C ALA A 175 -9.01 13.62 -18.49
N ILE A 176 -9.01 14.50 -19.51
CA ILE A 176 -7.80 14.92 -20.22
C ILE A 176 -6.89 15.74 -19.30
N TYR A 177 -7.47 16.59 -18.45
CA TYR A 177 -6.72 17.39 -17.48
C TYR A 177 -5.92 16.48 -16.56
N ASN A 178 -6.56 15.56 -15.85
CA ASN A 178 -5.89 14.64 -14.92
C ASN A 178 -4.92 13.69 -15.61
N LEU A 179 -5.28 13.13 -16.78
CA LEU A 179 -4.38 12.29 -17.56
C LEU A 179 -3.08 13.02 -17.93
N SER A 180 -3.17 14.27 -18.38
CA SER A 180 -2.00 15.06 -18.75
C SER A 180 -1.09 15.38 -17.56
N ARG A 181 -1.66 15.66 -16.37
CA ARG A 181 -0.92 15.91 -15.13
C ARG A 181 -0.26 14.64 -14.62
N SER A 182 -0.99 13.54 -14.59
CA SER A 182 -0.45 12.24 -14.19
C SER A 182 0.72 11.81 -15.07
N ALA A 183 0.59 11.95 -16.39
CA ALA A 183 1.66 11.66 -17.33
C ALA A 183 2.89 12.58 -17.13
N LEU A 184 2.66 13.89 -16.96
CA LEU A 184 3.74 14.85 -16.71
C LEU A 184 4.44 14.60 -15.37
N MET A 185 3.68 14.31 -14.32
CA MET A 185 4.21 13.98 -12.99
C MET A 185 5.08 12.73 -13.05
N THR A 186 4.58 11.65 -13.65
CA THR A 186 5.32 10.41 -13.82
C THR A 186 6.63 10.64 -14.59
N ALA A 187 6.56 11.31 -15.74
CA ALA A 187 7.74 11.63 -16.54
C ALA A 187 8.76 12.49 -15.78
N SER A 188 8.29 13.51 -15.04
CA SER A 188 9.14 14.42 -14.27
C SER A 188 9.84 13.69 -13.13
N LEU A 189 9.11 12.89 -12.36
CA LEU A 189 9.65 12.16 -11.22
C LEU A 189 10.62 11.07 -11.65
N PHE A 190 10.31 10.33 -12.73
CA PHE A 190 11.14 9.26 -13.25
C PHE A 190 12.43 9.77 -13.90
N SER A 191 12.36 10.90 -14.62
CA SER A 191 13.54 11.50 -15.26
C SER A 191 14.38 12.38 -14.34
N GLY A 192 13.84 12.77 -13.17
CA GLY A 192 14.45 13.77 -12.29
C GLY A 192 14.39 15.20 -12.83
N ASN A 193 13.59 15.46 -13.89
CA ASN A 193 13.31 16.81 -14.38
C ASN A 193 12.12 17.38 -13.61
N LEU A 194 12.39 18.19 -12.60
CA LEU A 194 11.42 18.68 -11.63
C LEU A 194 10.83 20.05 -11.95
N GLU A 195 11.23 20.68 -13.07
CA GLU A 195 10.84 22.05 -13.41
C GLU A 195 9.32 22.24 -13.52
N ASN A 196 8.62 21.21 -14.02
CA ASN A 196 7.19 21.23 -14.25
C ASN A 196 6.34 20.60 -13.12
N LEU A 197 6.97 20.16 -12.01
CA LEU A 197 6.23 19.49 -10.93
C LEU A 197 5.09 20.32 -10.35
N ARG A 198 5.25 21.66 -10.28
CA ARG A 198 4.19 22.55 -9.80
C ARG A 198 2.89 22.38 -10.60
N VAL A 199 2.98 22.25 -11.91
CA VAL A 199 1.81 22.03 -12.78
C VAL A 199 1.36 20.58 -12.74
N ALA A 200 2.30 19.66 -12.65
CA ALA A 200 2.03 18.23 -12.68
C ALA A 200 1.26 17.71 -11.46
N VAL A 201 1.36 18.38 -10.30
CA VAL A 201 0.67 17.97 -9.06
C VAL A 201 -0.73 18.56 -8.88
N GLU A 202 -1.16 19.42 -9.81
CA GLU A 202 -2.52 19.94 -9.82
C GLU A 202 -3.51 18.84 -10.27
N ASP A 203 -4.68 18.74 -9.60
CA ASP A 203 -5.78 17.83 -9.95
C ASP A 203 -7.16 18.49 -9.77
#